data_1f94958b2671a893f95429e73c212970
#
_entry.id   1f94958b2671a893f95429e73c212970
#
_cell.length_a   1.000
_cell.length_b   1.000
_cell.length_c   1.000
_cell.angle_alpha   90.00
_cell.angle_beta   90.00
_cell.angle_gamma   90.00
#
_symmetry.space_group_name_H-M   'P 1'
#
loop_
_entity.id
_entity.type
_entity.pdbx_description
1 polymer ?
#
loop_
_entity_poly.entity_id
_entity_poly.type
_entity_poly.pdbx_seq_one_letter_code
_entity_poly.pdbx_strand_id
1 'polypeptide(L)'
;MSEIQDRVQLRPSWKSRIGGEFEQEYMQNLRQFLIQEKGAGKIIYPEGKNIFNAMNLLPFEDVKVVIIGQDPYHGPGQAHGLCFSVMPGVAPPPSLKNIFQEIHADLGIPPANHGCLSSWAEQGVLLLNSVLTVEQNRAASHQGKGWERFTDAIIKTLNSEHSGLVFFLWGSYAQKKGAIIDKKRHLVLQSVHPSPLSAHRGFFGNKHFSKANAYLQEQSKSPINWELPLLNEGNSSMASTASAIN
;
A
#
# COMPACT_ATOMS: atom_id res chain seq x y z
N MET A 1 -2.21 -22.65 -15.05
CA MET A 1 -2.96 -21.57 -14.36
C MET A 1 -4.41 -21.71 -14.80
N SER A 2 -5.37 -21.41 -13.93
CA SER A 2 -6.80 -21.48 -14.31
C SER A 2 -7.20 -20.23 -15.10
N GLU A 3 -8.33 -20.32 -15.82
CA GLU A 3 -8.91 -19.17 -16.56
C GLU A 3 -9.15 -17.94 -15.67
N ILE A 4 -9.42 -18.13 -14.39
CA ILE A 4 -9.64 -17.04 -13.42
C ILE A 4 -8.33 -16.32 -13.14
N GLN A 5 -7.25 -17.05 -12.92
CA GLN A 5 -5.92 -16.48 -12.67
C GLN A 5 -5.43 -15.69 -13.90
N ASP A 6 -5.70 -16.15 -15.10
CA ASP A 6 -5.23 -15.50 -16.33
C ASP A 6 -5.88 -14.13 -16.57
N ARG A 7 -7.11 -13.92 -16.07
CA ARG A 7 -7.85 -12.65 -16.18
C ARG A 7 -7.39 -11.59 -15.17
N VAL A 8 -6.71 -11.98 -14.09
CA VAL A 8 -6.24 -11.04 -13.08
C VAL A 8 -4.95 -10.39 -13.54
N GLN A 9 -4.94 -9.06 -13.65
CA GLN A 9 -3.76 -8.28 -13.98
C GLN A 9 -2.88 -8.13 -12.74
N LEU A 10 -2.05 -9.12 -12.50
CA LEU A 10 -1.08 -9.17 -11.43
C LEU A 10 0.29 -9.59 -11.99
N ARG A 11 1.35 -8.95 -11.51
CA ARG A 11 2.72 -9.27 -11.90
C ARG A 11 3.02 -10.77 -11.71
N PRO A 12 3.73 -11.44 -12.65
CA PRO A 12 3.95 -12.90 -12.59
C PRO A 12 4.58 -13.38 -11.28
N SER A 13 5.51 -12.61 -10.72
CA SER A 13 6.17 -12.96 -9.45
C SER A 13 5.22 -13.06 -8.25
N TRP A 14 4.18 -12.24 -8.23
CA TRP A 14 3.10 -12.33 -7.25
C TRP A 14 2.10 -13.43 -7.62
N LYS A 15 1.70 -13.47 -8.90
CA LYS A 15 0.70 -14.43 -9.38
C LYS A 15 1.11 -15.88 -9.13
N SER A 16 2.39 -16.22 -9.27
CA SER A 16 2.91 -17.56 -9.00
C SER A 16 2.78 -17.99 -7.52
N ARG A 17 2.71 -17.04 -6.60
CA ARG A 17 2.66 -17.29 -5.15
C ARG A 17 1.27 -17.19 -4.55
N ILE A 18 0.52 -16.18 -4.93
CA ILE A 18 -0.80 -15.90 -4.36
C ILE A 18 -1.95 -16.06 -5.37
N GLY A 19 -1.67 -16.48 -6.61
CA GLY A 19 -2.68 -16.64 -7.65
C GLY A 19 -3.77 -17.64 -7.26
N GLY A 20 -3.45 -18.67 -6.47
CA GLY A 20 -4.42 -19.63 -5.96
C GLY A 20 -5.50 -19.04 -5.06
N GLU A 21 -5.24 -17.88 -4.44
CA GLU A 21 -6.23 -17.18 -3.63
C GLU A 21 -7.45 -16.74 -4.45
N PHE A 22 -7.28 -16.38 -5.72
CA PHE A 22 -8.37 -15.95 -6.59
C PHE A 22 -9.37 -17.06 -6.90
N GLU A 23 -9.04 -18.34 -6.67
CA GLU A 23 -9.91 -19.51 -6.81
C GLU A 23 -10.66 -19.83 -5.53
N GLN A 24 -10.28 -19.24 -4.40
CA GLN A 24 -10.94 -19.49 -3.12
C GLN A 24 -12.35 -18.89 -3.10
N GLU A 25 -13.26 -19.57 -2.40
CA GLU A 25 -14.67 -19.16 -2.29
C GLU A 25 -14.81 -17.71 -1.80
N TYR A 26 -14.00 -17.30 -0.80
CA TYR A 26 -14.07 -15.93 -0.27
C TYR A 26 -13.72 -14.86 -1.32
N MET A 27 -12.79 -15.15 -2.25
CA MET A 27 -12.44 -14.24 -3.34
C MET A 27 -13.50 -14.22 -4.43
N GLN A 28 -14.16 -15.35 -4.70
CA GLN A 28 -15.29 -15.40 -5.60
C GLN A 28 -16.47 -14.60 -5.02
N ASN A 29 -16.77 -14.73 -3.74
CA ASN A 29 -17.79 -13.96 -3.05
C ASN A 29 -17.47 -12.44 -3.05
N LEU A 30 -16.22 -12.07 -2.81
CA LEU A 30 -15.76 -10.69 -2.89
C LEU A 30 -15.93 -10.14 -4.31
N ARG A 31 -15.58 -10.90 -5.34
CA ARG A 31 -15.78 -10.50 -6.73
C ARG A 31 -17.26 -10.26 -7.04
N GLN A 32 -18.14 -11.15 -6.62
CA GLN A 32 -19.59 -11.00 -6.79
C GLN A 32 -20.12 -9.75 -6.07
N PHE A 33 -19.66 -9.53 -4.83
CA PHE A 33 -19.99 -8.33 -4.08
C PHE A 33 -19.59 -7.05 -4.85
N LEU A 34 -18.36 -6.96 -5.36
CA LEU A 34 -17.90 -5.79 -6.11
C LEU A 34 -18.68 -5.58 -7.43
N ILE A 35 -19.08 -6.65 -8.10
CA ILE A 35 -19.95 -6.60 -9.30
C ILE A 35 -21.32 -6.04 -8.93
N GLN A 36 -21.92 -6.51 -7.86
CA GLN A 36 -23.23 -6.04 -7.37
C GLN A 36 -23.18 -4.56 -6.96
N GLU A 37 -22.16 -4.14 -6.21
CA GLU A 37 -21.97 -2.75 -5.81
C GLU A 37 -21.87 -1.81 -7.03
N LYS A 38 -21.06 -2.19 -8.03
CA LYS A 38 -20.96 -1.44 -9.30
C LYS A 38 -22.26 -1.45 -10.10
N GLY A 39 -22.94 -2.59 -10.18
CA GLY A 39 -24.24 -2.72 -10.81
C GLY A 39 -25.33 -1.87 -10.16
N ALA A 40 -25.23 -1.62 -8.86
CA ALA A 40 -26.08 -0.70 -8.12
C ALA A 40 -25.70 0.79 -8.31
N GLY A 41 -24.75 1.11 -9.20
CA GLY A 41 -24.32 2.48 -9.49
C GLY A 41 -23.36 3.09 -8.47
N LYS A 42 -22.81 2.30 -7.55
CA LYS A 42 -21.86 2.79 -6.56
C LYS A 42 -20.49 3.03 -7.17
N ILE A 43 -19.86 4.11 -6.78
CA ILE A 43 -18.48 4.42 -7.17
C ILE A 43 -17.53 3.77 -6.18
N ILE A 44 -16.58 2.98 -6.70
CA ILE A 44 -15.62 2.22 -5.92
C ILE A 44 -14.21 2.70 -6.24
N TYR A 45 -13.41 2.94 -5.22
CA TYR A 45 -12.01 3.32 -5.32
C TYR A 45 -11.08 2.22 -4.79
N PRO A 46 -9.83 2.14 -5.32
CA PRO A 46 -9.34 2.81 -6.54
C PRO A 46 -10.03 2.26 -7.80
N GLU A 47 -9.76 2.88 -8.95
CA GLU A 47 -10.15 2.31 -10.25
C GLU A 47 -9.65 0.87 -10.38
N GLY A 48 -10.41 0.01 -11.09
CA GLY A 48 -10.14 -1.43 -11.17
C GLY A 48 -8.70 -1.80 -11.55
N LYS A 49 -8.09 -1.05 -12.48
CA LYS A 49 -6.69 -1.24 -12.90
C LYS A 49 -5.66 -0.99 -11.79
N ASN A 50 -6.04 -0.23 -10.76
CA ASN A 50 -5.16 0.18 -9.65
C ASN A 50 -5.36 -0.64 -8.37
N ILE A 51 -6.32 -1.56 -8.30
CA ILE A 51 -6.60 -2.34 -7.07
C ILE A 51 -5.35 -3.09 -6.59
N PHE A 52 -4.57 -3.67 -7.52
CA PHE A 52 -3.36 -4.43 -7.22
C PHE A 52 -2.07 -3.63 -7.46
N ASN A 53 -2.14 -2.29 -7.50
CA ASN A 53 -1.01 -1.45 -7.90
C ASN A 53 0.22 -1.61 -7.00
N ALA A 54 0.03 -1.80 -5.69
CA ALA A 54 1.13 -2.06 -4.75
C ALA A 54 2.00 -3.28 -5.17
N MET A 55 1.37 -4.31 -5.72
CA MET A 55 2.05 -5.51 -6.21
C MET A 55 2.50 -5.37 -7.67
N ASN A 56 1.82 -4.55 -8.47
CA ASN A 56 2.17 -4.35 -9.87
C ASN A 56 3.36 -3.40 -10.08
N LEU A 57 3.60 -2.47 -9.17
CA LEU A 57 4.78 -1.61 -9.20
C LEU A 57 6.04 -2.30 -8.68
N LEU A 58 5.91 -3.31 -7.83
CA LEU A 58 7.01 -3.94 -7.12
C LEU A 58 7.01 -5.46 -7.33
N PRO A 59 8.07 -6.07 -7.92
CA PRO A 59 8.24 -7.52 -7.93
C PRO A 59 8.29 -8.10 -6.51
N PHE A 60 7.81 -9.33 -6.33
CA PHE A 60 7.82 -10.00 -5.03
C PHE A 60 9.24 -10.08 -4.45
N GLU A 61 10.22 -10.45 -5.28
CA GLU A 61 11.61 -10.64 -4.91
C GLU A 61 12.30 -9.36 -4.42
N ASP A 62 11.82 -8.19 -4.88
CA ASP A 62 12.43 -6.89 -4.60
C ASP A 62 11.86 -6.21 -3.36
N VAL A 63 10.90 -6.85 -2.67
CA VAL A 63 10.32 -6.31 -1.43
C VAL A 63 11.40 -6.21 -0.35
N LYS A 64 11.51 -5.04 0.26
CA LYS A 64 12.43 -4.73 1.37
C LYS A 64 11.70 -4.23 2.61
N VAL A 65 10.73 -3.35 2.40
CA VAL A 65 9.91 -2.73 3.45
C VAL A 65 8.44 -2.98 3.16
N VAL A 66 7.65 -3.29 4.17
CA VAL A 66 6.21 -3.46 4.07
C VAL A 66 5.54 -2.44 5.00
N ILE A 67 4.72 -1.57 4.46
CA ILE A 67 3.89 -0.64 5.22
C ILE A 67 2.44 -1.09 5.09
N ILE A 68 1.77 -1.31 6.22
CA ILE A 68 0.39 -1.81 6.24
C ILE A 68 -0.55 -0.66 6.56
N GLY A 69 -1.39 -0.30 5.59
CA GLY A 69 -2.53 0.60 5.77
C GLY A 69 -3.84 -0.15 6.05
N GLN A 70 -4.92 0.56 6.28
CA GLN A 70 -6.23 -0.02 6.57
C GLN A 70 -7.06 -0.19 5.30
N ASP A 71 -7.60 0.87 4.75
CA ASP A 71 -8.41 0.92 3.53
C ASP A 71 -8.00 2.12 2.66
N PRO A 72 -8.37 2.14 1.37
CA PRO A 72 -8.04 3.24 0.48
C PRO A 72 -8.71 4.55 0.91
N TYR A 73 -8.16 5.68 0.51
CA TYR A 73 -8.87 6.96 0.56
C TYR A 73 -10.15 6.87 -0.27
N HIS A 74 -11.24 7.41 0.27
CA HIS A 74 -12.57 7.32 -0.32
C HIS A 74 -13.05 8.59 -1.04
N GLY A 75 -12.20 9.60 -1.13
CA GLY A 75 -12.46 10.81 -1.91
C GLY A 75 -12.11 10.64 -3.39
N PRO A 76 -12.79 11.40 -4.28
CA PRO A 76 -12.51 11.38 -5.71
C PRO A 76 -11.04 11.69 -6.02
N GLY A 77 -10.43 10.92 -6.93
CA GLY A 77 -9.07 11.15 -7.41
C GLY A 77 -7.94 10.89 -6.41
N GLN A 78 -8.23 10.38 -5.22
CA GLN A 78 -7.22 10.16 -4.19
C GLN A 78 -6.49 8.81 -4.34
N ALA A 79 -7.23 7.71 -4.22
CA ALA A 79 -6.67 6.37 -4.13
C ALA A 79 -6.17 5.86 -5.50
N HIS A 80 -4.98 5.26 -5.49
CA HIS A 80 -4.40 4.60 -6.66
C HIS A 80 -3.73 3.24 -6.34
N GLY A 81 -4.18 2.59 -5.26
CA GLY A 81 -3.75 1.24 -4.89
C GLY A 81 -2.50 1.14 -4.03
N LEU A 82 -1.99 2.27 -3.51
CA LEU A 82 -0.88 2.34 -2.56
C LEU A 82 -1.38 2.94 -1.25
N CYS A 83 -1.11 2.30 -0.11
CA CYS A 83 -1.52 2.84 1.19
C CYS A 83 -0.83 4.19 1.47
N PHE A 84 -1.53 5.09 2.15
CA PHE A 84 -1.12 6.47 2.47
C PHE A 84 -0.88 7.38 1.26
N SER A 85 -0.79 6.86 0.06
CA SER A 85 -0.48 7.60 -1.17
C SER A 85 -1.74 8.17 -1.83
N VAL A 86 -1.60 9.33 -2.46
CA VAL A 86 -2.63 9.94 -3.31
C VAL A 86 -2.09 10.20 -4.71
N MET A 87 -3.01 10.33 -5.67
CA MET A 87 -2.67 10.67 -7.06
C MET A 87 -1.91 12.00 -7.15
N PRO A 88 -1.02 12.17 -8.16
CA PRO A 88 -0.46 13.47 -8.48
C PRO A 88 -1.52 14.56 -8.62
N GLY A 89 -1.25 15.75 -8.11
CA GLY A 89 -2.20 16.88 -8.11
C GLY A 89 -3.17 16.90 -6.91
N VAL A 90 -3.22 15.83 -6.10
CA VAL A 90 -3.98 15.81 -4.85
C VAL A 90 -3.08 16.20 -3.69
N ALA A 91 -3.54 17.12 -2.86
CA ALA A 91 -2.80 17.52 -1.67
C ALA A 91 -2.57 16.35 -0.70
N PRO A 92 -1.37 16.24 -0.09
CA PRO A 92 -1.10 15.19 0.88
C PRO A 92 -2.12 15.18 2.02
N PRO A 93 -2.77 14.04 2.29
CA PRO A 93 -3.71 13.91 3.41
C PRO A 93 -3.02 14.10 4.78
N PRO A 94 -3.77 14.37 5.85
CA PRO A 94 -3.20 14.68 7.17
C PRO A 94 -2.26 13.61 7.71
N SER A 95 -2.59 12.33 7.57
CA SER A 95 -1.69 11.23 7.99
C SER A 95 -0.38 11.24 7.22
N LEU A 96 -0.42 11.49 5.91
CA LEU A 96 0.79 11.56 5.08
C LEU A 96 1.64 12.79 5.41
N LYS A 97 1.03 13.94 5.74
CA LYS A 97 1.78 15.10 6.25
C LYS A 97 2.54 14.78 7.52
N ASN A 98 1.92 14.01 8.43
CA ASN A 98 2.58 13.57 9.66
C ASN A 98 3.73 12.58 9.37
N ILE A 99 3.58 11.71 8.37
CA ILE A 99 4.66 10.85 7.89
C ILE A 99 5.83 11.70 7.38
N PHE A 100 5.57 12.71 6.55
CA PHE A 100 6.61 13.61 6.05
C PHE A 100 7.29 14.42 7.17
N GLN A 101 6.52 14.85 8.18
CA GLN A 101 7.07 15.53 9.35
C GLN A 101 8.03 14.62 10.12
N GLU A 102 7.68 13.36 10.32
CA GLU A 102 8.56 12.38 10.96
C GLU A 102 9.81 12.09 10.12
N ILE A 103 9.69 11.95 8.80
CA ILE A 103 10.83 11.78 7.89
C ILE A 103 11.78 12.97 8.01
N HIS A 104 11.24 14.20 8.08
CA HIS A 104 12.05 15.41 8.26
C HIS A 104 12.79 15.40 9.60
N ALA A 105 12.10 15.04 10.67
CA ALA A 105 12.71 14.99 12.01
C ALA A 105 13.75 13.88 12.15
N ASP A 106 13.57 12.74 11.48
CA ASP A 106 14.44 11.57 11.55
C ASP A 106 15.65 11.68 10.61
N LEU A 107 15.45 12.16 9.39
CA LEU A 107 16.45 12.12 8.32
C LEU A 107 16.85 13.51 7.77
N GLY A 108 16.20 14.59 8.18
CA GLY A 108 16.44 15.94 7.66
C GLY A 108 15.88 16.18 6.26
N ILE A 109 15.13 15.23 5.69
CA ILE A 109 14.53 15.35 4.34
C ILE A 109 13.35 16.33 4.38
N PRO A 110 13.34 17.40 3.57
CA PRO A 110 12.22 18.34 3.54
C PRO A 110 10.89 17.68 3.19
N PRO A 111 9.76 18.13 3.77
CA PRO A 111 8.45 17.63 3.38
C PRO A 111 8.19 17.83 1.88
N ALA A 112 7.70 16.80 1.21
CA ALA A 112 7.37 16.86 -0.20
C ALA A 112 6.12 17.74 -0.47
N ASN A 113 6.07 18.33 -1.65
CA ASN A 113 4.93 19.15 -2.10
C ASN A 113 3.79 18.33 -2.72
N HIS A 114 3.93 17.02 -2.83
CA HIS A 114 2.93 16.09 -3.35
C HIS A 114 2.82 14.83 -2.49
N GLY A 115 1.77 14.04 -2.70
CA GLY A 115 1.48 12.83 -1.93
C GLY A 115 1.60 11.51 -2.70
N CYS A 116 2.23 11.50 -3.89
CA CYS A 116 2.41 10.28 -4.67
C CYS A 116 3.66 9.52 -4.20
N LEU A 117 3.48 8.31 -3.65
CA LEU A 117 4.54 7.47 -3.09
C LEU A 117 5.05 6.39 -4.05
N SER A 118 4.76 6.47 -5.34
CA SER A 118 5.18 5.46 -6.33
C SER A 118 6.70 5.24 -6.34
N SER A 119 7.49 6.30 -6.14
CA SER A 119 8.95 6.19 -6.08
C SER A 119 9.47 5.36 -4.89
N TRP A 120 8.71 5.26 -3.81
CA TRP A 120 9.03 4.33 -2.72
C TRP A 120 8.75 2.89 -3.12
N ALA A 121 7.59 2.65 -3.78
CA ALA A 121 7.24 1.32 -4.28
C ALA A 121 8.30 0.79 -5.26
N GLU A 122 8.77 1.61 -6.18
CA GLU A 122 9.82 1.28 -7.16
C GLU A 122 11.17 0.91 -6.51
N GLN A 123 11.41 1.34 -5.28
CA GLN A 123 12.62 1.03 -4.52
C GLN A 123 12.52 -0.22 -3.63
N GLY A 124 11.33 -0.83 -3.52
CA GLY A 124 11.12 -2.02 -2.69
C GLY A 124 10.21 -1.82 -1.49
N VAL A 125 9.43 -0.73 -1.43
CA VAL A 125 8.44 -0.50 -0.38
C VAL A 125 7.07 -1.00 -0.82
N LEU A 126 6.59 -2.09 -0.25
CA LEU A 126 5.23 -2.57 -0.46
C LEU A 126 4.25 -1.73 0.38
N LEU A 127 3.51 -0.86 -0.28
CA LEU A 127 2.50 0.03 0.31
C LEU A 127 1.13 -0.65 0.26
N LEU A 128 0.87 -1.57 1.19
CA LEU A 128 -0.28 -2.48 1.16
C LEU A 128 -1.39 -2.03 2.11
N ASN A 129 -2.59 -1.75 1.58
CA ASN A 129 -3.78 -1.67 2.41
C ASN A 129 -4.29 -3.08 2.76
N SER A 130 -4.89 -3.24 3.93
CA SER A 130 -5.53 -4.49 4.34
C SER A 130 -6.81 -4.77 3.57
N VAL A 131 -7.56 -3.72 3.24
CA VAL A 131 -8.76 -3.73 2.38
C VAL A 131 -8.40 -2.95 1.12
N LEU A 132 -8.57 -3.57 -0.06
CA LEU A 132 -8.05 -2.97 -1.30
C LEU A 132 -9.07 -2.10 -2.06
N THR A 133 -10.33 -2.07 -1.61
CA THR A 133 -11.37 -1.24 -2.23
C THR A 133 -12.23 -0.55 -1.18
N VAL A 134 -12.88 0.53 -1.57
CA VAL A 134 -13.80 1.31 -0.72
C VAL A 134 -14.88 1.98 -1.58
N GLU A 135 -16.10 2.14 -1.06
CA GLU A 135 -17.16 2.94 -1.69
C GLU A 135 -16.87 4.42 -1.49
N GLN A 136 -17.15 5.24 -2.49
CA GLN A 136 -16.98 6.69 -2.44
C GLN A 136 -17.67 7.29 -1.17
N ASN A 137 -16.92 8.13 -0.48
CA ASN A 137 -17.37 8.86 0.74
C ASN A 137 -17.80 7.96 1.92
N ARG A 138 -17.45 6.64 1.89
CA ARG A 138 -17.83 5.69 2.94
C ARG A 138 -16.62 4.89 3.41
N ALA A 139 -15.84 5.48 4.33
CA ALA A 139 -14.72 4.78 4.96
C ALA A 139 -15.16 3.41 5.51
N ALA A 140 -14.28 2.42 5.40
CA ALA A 140 -14.48 1.06 5.90
C ALA A 140 -15.65 0.27 5.27
N SER A 141 -16.28 0.78 4.20
CA SER A 141 -17.47 0.18 3.58
C SER A 141 -17.26 -1.24 3.04
N HIS A 142 -16.02 -1.60 2.70
CA HIS A 142 -15.68 -2.94 2.18
C HIS A 142 -14.93 -3.82 3.19
N GLN A 143 -14.88 -3.44 4.47
CA GLN A 143 -14.33 -4.28 5.52
C GLN A 143 -15.16 -5.55 5.71
N GLY A 144 -14.51 -6.68 6.01
CA GLY A 144 -15.17 -7.96 6.22
C GLY A 144 -15.72 -8.60 4.94
N LYS A 145 -15.37 -8.10 3.75
CA LYS A 145 -15.85 -8.64 2.48
C LYS A 145 -14.89 -9.64 1.83
N GLY A 146 -13.72 -9.87 2.45
CA GLY A 146 -12.73 -10.86 1.99
C GLY A 146 -11.33 -10.31 1.74
N TRP A 147 -11.16 -9.01 1.55
CA TRP A 147 -9.85 -8.41 1.30
C TRP A 147 -8.83 -8.70 2.39
N GLU A 148 -9.26 -8.65 3.65
CA GLU A 148 -8.37 -8.90 4.79
C GLU A 148 -7.74 -10.29 4.73
N ARG A 149 -8.50 -11.30 4.31
CA ARG A 149 -8.02 -12.66 4.15
C ARG A 149 -7.01 -12.78 3.01
N PHE A 150 -7.27 -12.09 1.88
CA PHE A 150 -6.34 -12.02 0.76
C PHE A 150 -5.01 -11.36 1.15
N THR A 151 -5.07 -10.23 1.84
CA THR A 151 -3.87 -9.50 2.28
C THR A 151 -3.14 -10.20 3.43
N ASP A 152 -3.84 -11.01 4.24
CA ASP A 152 -3.21 -11.94 5.20
C ASP A 152 -2.38 -13.01 4.48
N ALA A 153 -2.87 -13.56 3.37
CA ALA A 153 -2.12 -14.51 2.55
C ALA A 153 -0.83 -13.85 1.97
N ILE A 154 -0.91 -12.59 1.52
CA ILE A 154 0.27 -11.83 1.08
C ILE A 154 1.30 -11.71 2.20
N ILE A 155 0.90 -11.26 3.39
CA ILE A 155 1.81 -11.09 4.53
C ILE A 155 2.41 -12.43 4.96
N LYS A 156 1.61 -13.50 5.00
CA LYS A 156 2.07 -14.85 5.32
C LYS A 156 3.13 -15.34 4.32
N THR A 157 2.91 -15.12 3.03
CA THR A 157 3.85 -15.51 1.97
C THR A 157 5.17 -14.74 2.10
N LEU A 158 5.10 -13.41 2.29
CA LEU A 158 6.29 -12.59 2.54
C LEU A 158 7.05 -13.06 3.78
N ASN A 159 6.34 -13.33 4.89
CA ASN A 159 6.95 -13.80 6.12
C ASN A 159 7.65 -15.16 5.97
N SER A 160 7.12 -16.05 5.14
CA SER A 160 7.67 -17.40 4.96
C SER A 160 8.78 -17.48 3.91
N GLU A 161 8.69 -16.71 2.81
CA GLU A 161 9.59 -16.83 1.67
C GLU A 161 10.74 -15.81 1.67
N HIS A 162 10.64 -14.73 2.48
CA HIS A 162 11.71 -13.75 2.65
C HIS A 162 12.45 -13.89 3.98
N SER A 163 13.61 -13.23 4.05
CA SER A 163 14.33 -12.90 5.27
C SER A 163 14.81 -11.46 5.21
N GLY A 164 14.99 -10.82 6.37
CA GLY A 164 15.52 -9.46 6.43
C GLY A 164 14.59 -8.42 5.81
N LEU A 165 13.26 -8.58 5.93
CA LEU A 165 12.28 -7.53 5.62
C LEU A 165 12.11 -6.60 6.81
N VAL A 166 11.65 -5.38 6.55
CA VAL A 166 11.20 -4.43 7.57
C VAL A 166 9.69 -4.26 7.46
N PHE A 167 8.98 -4.39 8.57
CA PHE A 167 7.54 -4.16 8.64
C PHE A 167 7.23 -2.92 9.47
N PHE A 168 6.54 -1.95 8.89
CA PHE A 168 6.00 -0.80 9.61
C PHE A 168 4.54 -1.09 9.97
N LEU A 169 4.29 -1.24 11.26
CA LEU A 169 2.97 -1.54 11.82
C LEU A 169 2.48 -0.34 12.64
N TRP A 170 1.81 0.57 11.96
CA TRP A 170 1.32 1.82 12.54
C TRP A 170 -0.16 1.71 12.94
N GLY A 171 -0.40 1.75 14.25
CA GLY A 171 -1.71 1.59 14.86
C GLY A 171 -2.10 0.14 15.15
N SER A 172 -3.10 -0.03 16.01
CA SER A 172 -3.53 -1.34 16.51
C SER A 172 -3.98 -2.30 15.41
N TYR A 173 -4.61 -1.78 14.35
CA TYR A 173 -5.08 -2.59 13.24
C TYR A 173 -3.90 -3.25 12.48
N ALA A 174 -2.90 -2.46 12.11
CA ALA A 174 -1.70 -3.00 11.44
C ALA A 174 -0.91 -3.94 12.36
N GLN A 175 -0.81 -3.62 13.65
CA GLN A 175 -0.13 -4.46 14.64
C GLN A 175 -0.82 -5.82 14.81
N LYS A 176 -2.15 -5.85 14.85
CA LYS A 176 -2.94 -7.09 14.89
C LYS A 176 -2.71 -7.93 13.63
N LYS A 177 -2.73 -7.30 12.45
CA LYS A 177 -2.48 -7.97 11.18
C LYS A 177 -1.06 -8.52 11.08
N GLY A 178 -0.07 -7.79 11.59
CA GLY A 178 1.34 -8.18 11.61
C GLY A 178 1.72 -9.13 12.77
N ALA A 179 0.78 -9.60 13.58
CA ALA A 179 1.07 -10.46 14.73
C ALA A 179 1.71 -11.82 14.36
N ILE A 180 1.50 -12.26 13.11
CA ILE A 180 2.06 -13.52 12.57
C ILE A 180 3.51 -13.39 12.11
N ILE A 181 4.07 -12.18 12.04
CA ILE A 181 5.41 -11.93 11.48
C ILE A 181 6.49 -12.47 12.42
N ASP A 182 7.38 -13.27 11.89
CA ASP A 182 8.53 -13.82 12.62
C ASP A 182 9.60 -12.75 12.86
N LYS A 183 9.64 -12.25 14.10
CA LYS A 183 10.58 -11.20 14.54
C LYS A 183 12.05 -11.69 14.61
N LYS A 184 12.32 -12.98 14.47
CA LYS A 184 13.68 -13.50 14.36
C LYS A 184 14.21 -13.38 12.92
N ARG A 185 13.31 -13.35 11.95
CA ARG A 185 13.64 -13.26 10.52
C ARG A 185 13.51 -11.86 9.96
N HIS A 186 12.70 -11.01 10.58
CA HIS A 186 12.32 -9.69 10.07
C HIS A 186 12.39 -8.64 11.17
N LEU A 187 12.65 -7.39 10.79
CA LEU A 187 12.51 -6.24 11.68
C LEU A 187 11.06 -5.79 11.71
N VAL A 188 10.46 -5.75 12.89
CA VAL A 188 9.09 -5.24 13.08
C VAL A 188 9.13 -3.96 13.90
N LEU A 189 8.78 -2.83 13.29
CA LEU A 189 8.72 -1.50 13.89
C LEU A 189 7.27 -1.10 14.13
N GLN A 190 6.92 -0.85 15.39
CA GLN A 190 5.55 -0.57 15.82
C GLN A 190 5.45 0.83 16.42
N SER A 191 4.37 1.54 16.10
CA SER A 191 3.98 2.81 16.74
C SER A 191 2.47 3.00 16.68
N VAL A 192 1.99 4.09 17.28
CA VAL A 192 0.62 4.56 17.03
C VAL A 192 0.46 4.97 15.55
N HIS A 193 -0.79 5.07 15.09
CA HIS A 193 -1.09 5.49 13.72
C HIS A 193 -0.70 6.96 13.45
N PRO A 194 -0.21 7.33 12.25
CA PRO A 194 0.19 8.70 11.91
C PRO A 194 -0.96 9.69 11.79
N SER A 195 -2.22 9.30 12.01
CA SER A 195 -3.34 10.23 11.94
C SER A 195 -3.21 11.36 12.98
N PRO A 196 -3.76 12.58 12.71
CA PRO A 196 -3.77 13.67 13.67
C PRO A 196 -4.34 13.30 15.04
N LEU A 197 -5.24 12.32 15.10
CA LEU A 197 -5.86 11.84 16.34
C LEU A 197 -4.90 11.08 17.25
N SER A 198 -3.76 10.59 16.74
CA SER A 198 -2.86 9.71 17.49
C SER A 198 -1.38 10.04 17.34
N ALA A 199 -0.94 10.73 16.30
CA ALA A 199 0.46 10.90 15.98
C ALA A 199 1.31 11.47 17.13
N HIS A 200 0.77 12.43 17.87
CA HIS A 200 1.42 13.04 19.04
C HIS A 200 1.59 12.09 20.24
N ARG A 201 0.97 10.90 20.22
CA ARG A 201 1.06 9.88 21.27
C ARG A 201 2.18 8.86 21.04
N GLY A 202 3.14 9.13 20.13
CA GLY A 202 4.32 8.29 19.92
C GLY A 202 4.57 7.88 18.45
N PHE A 203 3.93 8.51 17.47
CA PHE A 203 4.35 8.39 16.08
C PHE A 203 5.55 9.30 15.83
N PHE A 204 5.46 10.56 16.22
CA PHE A 204 6.59 11.48 16.15
C PHE A 204 7.74 11.04 17.05
N GLY A 205 8.94 11.02 16.50
CA GLY A 205 10.15 10.56 17.17
C GLY A 205 10.37 9.05 17.17
N ASN A 206 9.56 8.27 16.43
CA ASN A 206 9.70 6.82 16.33
C ASN A 206 10.97 6.38 15.56
N LYS A 207 11.47 7.23 14.65
CA LYS A 207 12.69 7.02 13.85
C LYS A 207 12.64 5.72 13.03
N HIS A 208 11.49 5.37 12.52
CA HIS A 208 11.34 4.12 11.77
C HIS A 208 12.10 4.14 10.44
N PHE A 209 12.25 5.31 9.81
CA PHE A 209 12.88 5.44 8.50
C PHE A 209 14.39 5.22 8.57
N SER A 210 15.07 5.84 9.53
CA SER A 210 16.51 5.62 9.78
C SER A 210 16.78 4.20 10.28
N LYS A 211 15.94 3.67 11.20
CA LYS A 211 16.06 2.28 11.68
C LYS A 211 15.89 1.26 10.57
N ALA A 212 14.92 1.48 9.65
CA ALA A 212 14.73 0.61 8.51
C ALA A 212 15.97 0.59 7.61
N ASN A 213 16.53 1.75 7.28
CA ASN A 213 17.70 1.86 6.43
C ASN A 213 18.94 1.22 7.08
N ALA A 214 19.15 1.43 8.38
CA ALA A 214 20.24 0.78 9.11
C ALA A 214 20.12 -0.74 9.04
N TYR A 215 18.93 -1.29 9.33
CA TYR A 215 18.69 -2.72 9.25
C TYR A 215 18.86 -3.28 7.84
N LEU A 216 18.36 -2.59 6.79
CA LEU A 216 18.56 -3.03 5.40
C LEU A 216 20.04 -3.13 5.05
N GLN A 217 20.86 -2.16 5.49
CA GLN A 217 22.32 -2.20 5.28
C GLN A 217 22.97 -3.36 6.03
N GLU A 218 22.56 -3.67 7.27
CA GLU A 218 23.01 -4.86 8.01
C GLU A 218 22.67 -6.16 7.27
N GLN A 219 21.55 -6.18 6.54
CA GLN A 219 21.11 -7.30 5.69
C GLN A 219 21.72 -7.26 4.27
N SER A 220 22.72 -6.42 4.02
CA SER A 220 23.36 -6.24 2.70
C SER A 220 22.36 -5.84 1.60
N LYS A 221 21.30 -5.15 1.97
CA LYS A 221 20.28 -4.58 1.05
C LYS A 221 20.50 -3.09 0.90
N SER A 222 20.19 -2.55 -0.28
CA SER A 222 20.23 -1.10 -0.51
C SER A 222 19.18 -0.39 0.37
N PRO A 223 19.53 0.74 1.02
CA PRO A 223 18.58 1.55 1.77
C PRO A 223 17.53 2.16 0.85
N ILE A 224 16.43 2.63 1.44
CA ILE A 224 15.38 3.37 0.74
C ILE A 224 15.73 4.86 0.77
N ASN A 225 15.68 5.51 -0.39
CA ASN A 225 15.63 6.97 -0.45
C ASN A 225 14.18 7.41 -0.16
N TRP A 226 13.96 7.97 1.03
CA TRP A 226 12.65 8.42 1.47
C TRP A 226 12.26 9.79 0.91
N GLU A 227 13.19 10.49 0.23
CA GLU A 227 12.89 11.74 -0.48
C GLU A 227 12.05 11.44 -1.72
N LEU A 228 10.97 12.18 -1.90
CA LEU A 228 10.17 12.09 -3.11
C LEU A 228 10.74 13.00 -4.20
N PRO A 229 10.87 12.52 -5.45
CA PRO A 229 11.28 13.36 -6.55
C PRO A 229 10.23 14.46 -6.80
N LEU A 230 10.69 15.64 -7.24
CA LEU A 230 9.76 16.69 -7.66
C LEU A 230 8.89 16.18 -8.82
N LEU A 231 7.59 16.42 -8.72
CA LEU A 231 6.71 16.21 -9.88
C LEU A 231 7.04 17.29 -10.92
N ASN A 232 7.56 16.87 -12.08
CA ASN A 232 7.73 17.76 -13.21
C ASN A 232 6.34 18.22 -13.67
N GLU A 233 6.09 19.52 -13.69
CA GLU A 233 4.82 20.12 -14.12
C GLU A 233 4.44 19.77 -15.58
N GLY A 234 5.38 19.18 -16.37
CA GLY A 234 5.19 18.78 -17.76
C GLY A 234 4.45 17.47 -18.01
N ASN A 235 4.25 16.58 -17.03
CA ASN A 235 3.60 15.28 -17.24
C ASN A 235 2.08 15.26 -16.94
N SER A 236 1.50 16.39 -16.57
CA SER A 236 0.04 16.53 -16.37
C SER A 236 -0.77 16.50 -17.68
N SER A 237 -0.12 16.61 -18.85
CA SER A 237 -0.83 16.72 -20.15
C SER A 237 -1.06 15.38 -20.89
N MET A 238 -0.54 14.25 -20.40
CA MET A 238 -0.75 12.96 -21.08
C MET A 238 -1.96 12.16 -20.61
N ALA A 239 -2.70 12.65 -19.60
CA ALA A 239 -3.93 11.99 -19.15
C ALA A 239 -5.20 12.44 -19.90
N SER A 240 -5.10 13.41 -20.85
CA SER A 240 -6.27 14.03 -21.51
C SER A 240 -6.46 13.71 -23.00
N THR A 241 -5.66 12.83 -23.61
CA THR A 241 -5.79 12.55 -25.07
C THR A 241 -6.16 11.10 -25.43
N ALA A 242 -6.91 10.42 -24.59
CA ALA A 242 -7.49 9.12 -24.90
C ALA A 242 -9.04 9.15 -24.89
N SER A 243 -9.64 10.23 -25.39
CA SER A 243 -11.10 10.29 -25.57
C SER A 243 -11.47 11.04 -26.85
N ALA A 244 -11.05 10.53 -27.99
CA ALA A 244 -11.67 10.78 -29.30
C ALA A 244 -11.01 9.83 -30.30
N ILE A 245 -11.65 8.72 -30.62
CA ILE A 245 -11.82 8.11 -31.96
C ILE A 245 -12.60 6.79 -31.74
N ASN A 246 -13.87 6.87 -32.14
CA ASN A 246 -14.86 5.80 -32.50
C ASN A 246 -15.08 4.65 -31.52
#